data_6a2b957776850327cdd83f7f1e95fc53
#
_entry.id   6a2b957776850327cdd83f7f1e95fc53
#
_cell.length_a   1.000
_cell.length_b   1.000
_cell.length_c   1.000
_cell.angle_alpha   90.00
_cell.angle_beta   90.00
_cell.angle_gamma   90.00
#
_symmetry.space_group_name_H-M   'P 1'
#
loop_
_entity.id
_entity.type
_entity.pdbx_description
1 polymer ?
#
loop_
_entity_poly.entity_id
_entity_poly.type
_entity_poly.pdbx_seq_one_letter_code
_entity_poly.pdbx_strand_id
1 'polypeptide(L)'
;MENSQQKKNANVYLGRFVLIFLLAALFVAVYTLILQKNYKTNTLEAAVERDIECSDAIHTLVSDRFNKADYDEINTKADMDTPRYQELQQRLNELRTLNSTRYLYTAKRNSEGKLIYLVDGLDLDADDFAYPGTYIEDEMIPYIEVALEGENVYSQDIVDTTWGHIFTACYPVRDAETNEIIGALCIEMDMESSYLFLEKINNIVFKVAVVAAFVIVLIIIFMYRWMRKQNEKDLIQQKKLEETAAAADAANAAKTRFLLNMSHDIRTPMNAI
;
A
#
# COMPACT_ATOMS: atom_id res chain seq x y z
N MET A 1 30.48 -37.48 27.61
CA MET A 1 29.01 -37.34 27.48
C MET A 1 28.54 -35.90 27.73
N GLU A 2 29.05 -35.24 28.73
CA GLU A 2 28.70 -33.86 29.15
C GLU A 2 28.95 -32.79 28.06
N ASN A 3 30.06 -32.89 27.33
CA ASN A 3 30.46 -31.98 26.24
C ASN A 3 29.48 -32.00 25.03
N SER A 4 28.85 -33.16 24.78
CA SER A 4 27.81 -33.32 23.73
C SER A 4 26.49 -32.63 24.15
N GLN A 5 26.17 -32.65 25.44
CA GLN A 5 24.95 -32.07 26.00
C GLN A 5 25.00 -30.54 26.03
N GLN A 6 26.16 -29.98 26.39
CA GLN A 6 26.37 -28.53 26.40
C GLN A 6 26.34 -27.92 24.99
N LYS A 7 26.96 -28.57 24.00
CA LYS A 7 26.91 -28.16 22.59
C LYS A 7 25.48 -28.22 22.03
N LYS A 8 24.69 -29.19 22.50
CA LYS A 8 23.27 -29.32 22.14
C LYS A 8 22.44 -28.19 22.76
N ASN A 9 22.71 -27.80 24.00
CA ASN A 9 22.03 -26.70 24.67
C ASN A 9 22.35 -25.33 24.03
N ALA A 10 23.61 -25.06 23.70
CA ALA A 10 24.01 -23.82 23.03
C ALA A 10 23.33 -23.65 21.65
N ASN A 11 23.22 -24.73 20.87
CA ASN A 11 22.49 -24.72 19.59
C ASN A 11 20.99 -24.50 19.76
N VAL A 12 20.40 -25.00 20.87
CA VAL A 12 18.98 -24.77 21.19
C VAL A 12 18.73 -23.30 21.53
N TYR A 13 19.61 -22.67 22.33
CA TYR A 13 19.48 -21.23 22.63
C TYR A 13 19.66 -20.38 21.37
N LEU A 14 20.64 -20.70 20.51
CA LEU A 14 20.80 -20.03 19.22
C LEU A 14 19.55 -20.11 18.36
N GLY A 15 18.98 -21.32 18.25
CA GLY A 15 17.75 -21.52 17.48
C GLY A 15 16.57 -20.70 18.02
N ARG A 16 16.43 -20.60 19.35
CA ARG A 16 15.39 -19.77 19.99
C ARG A 16 15.59 -18.28 19.73
N PHE A 17 16.82 -17.76 19.80
CA PHE A 17 17.11 -16.36 19.49
C PHE A 17 16.82 -16.04 18.02
N VAL A 18 17.29 -16.88 17.09
CA VAL A 18 17.00 -16.71 15.65
C VAL A 18 15.49 -16.72 15.41
N LEU A 19 14.75 -17.63 16.05
CA LEU A 19 13.28 -17.69 15.92
C LEU A 19 12.62 -16.40 16.42
N ILE A 20 13.03 -15.86 17.57
CA ILE A 20 12.49 -14.60 18.11
C ILE A 20 12.75 -13.43 17.15
N PHE A 21 13.96 -13.33 16.59
CA PHE A 21 14.28 -12.30 15.61
C PHE A 21 13.47 -12.45 14.32
N LEU A 22 13.27 -13.66 13.82
CA LEU A 22 12.42 -13.92 12.65
C LEU A 22 10.96 -13.56 12.90
N LEU A 23 10.44 -13.88 14.10
CA LEU A 23 9.07 -13.50 14.48
C LEU A 23 8.93 -11.98 14.60
N ALA A 24 9.91 -11.29 15.18
CA ALA A 24 9.91 -9.83 15.26
C ALA A 24 9.99 -9.19 13.87
N ALA A 25 10.82 -9.72 12.97
CA ALA A 25 10.92 -9.27 11.58
C ALA A 25 9.60 -9.48 10.81
N LEU A 26 8.97 -10.64 10.99
CA LEU A 26 7.67 -10.93 10.41
C LEU A 26 6.60 -9.97 10.94
N PHE A 27 6.58 -9.71 12.24
CA PHE A 27 5.65 -8.75 12.86
C PHE A 27 5.83 -7.34 12.28
N VAL A 28 7.07 -6.85 12.16
CA VAL A 28 7.36 -5.54 11.57
C VAL A 28 6.90 -5.50 10.10
N ALA A 29 7.17 -6.55 9.32
CA ALA A 29 6.75 -6.61 7.93
C ALA A 29 5.22 -6.58 7.78
N VAL A 30 4.50 -7.40 8.56
CA VAL A 30 3.03 -7.42 8.55
C VAL A 30 2.46 -6.07 8.99
N TYR A 31 3.00 -5.48 10.06
CA TYR A 31 2.57 -4.17 10.56
C TYR A 31 2.78 -3.07 9.52
N THR A 32 3.93 -3.08 8.82
CA THR A 32 4.22 -2.12 7.75
C THR A 32 3.22 -2.24 6.59
N LEU A 33 2.89 -3.48 6.19
CA LEU A 33 1.89 -3.72 5.14
C LEU A 33 0.49 -3.23 5.54
N ILE A 34 0.09 -3.44 6.79
CA ILE A 34 -1.19 -2.94 7.32
C ILE A 34 -1.22 -1.41 7.32
N LEU A 35 -0.15 -0.77 7.80
CA LEU A 35 -0.04 0.69 7.81
C LEU A 35 -0.10 1.26 6.39
N GLN A 36 0.63 0.65 5.44
CA GLN A 36 0.63 1.07 4.04
C GLN A 36 -0.77 0.97 3.43
N LYS A 37 -1.47 -0.16 3.65
CA LYS A 37 -2.84 -0.34 3.16
C LYS A 37 -3.77 0.74 3.74
N ASN A 38 -3.78 0.92 5.06
CA ASN A 38 -4.64 1.91 5.72
C ASN A 38 -4.34 3.34 5.24
N TYR A 39 -3.06 3.68 5.09
CA TYR A 39 -2.66 4.99 4.61
C TYR A 39 -3.13 5.24 3.17
N LYS A 40 -2.94 4.24 2.28
CA LYS A 40 -3.44 4.32 0.90
C LYS A 40 -4.96 4.50 0.87
N THR A 41 -5.71 3.68 1.60
CA THR A 41 -7.17 3.75 1.66
C THR A 41 -7.65 5.11 2.17
N ASN A 42 -7.16 5.57 3.32
CA ASN A 42 -7.57 6.84 3.90
C ASN A 42 -7.24 8.06 3.02
N THR A 43 -6.09 8.03 2.34
CA THR A 43 -5.70 9.13 1.43
C THR A 43 -6.59 9.16 0.19
N LEU A 44 -6.90 7.98 -0.36
CA LEU A 44 -7.78 7.87 -1.52
C LEU A 44 -9.22 8.26 -1.16
N GLU A 45 -9.76 7.75 -0.07
CA GLU A 45 -11.10 8.10 0.43
C GLU A 45 -11.24 9.61 0.63
N ALA A 46 -10.28 10.27 1.27
CA ALA A 46 -10.29 11.71 1.46
C ALA A 46 -10.23 12.50 0.14
N ALA A 47 -9.49 12.00 -0.87
CA ALA A 47 -9.45 12.62 -2.17
C ALA A 47 -10.77 12.45 -2.93
N VAL A 48 -11.33 11.25 -2.92
CA VAL A 48 -12.62 10.93 -3.54
C VAL A 48 -13.75 11.73 -2.89
N GLU A 49 -13.82 11.81 -1.56
CA GLU A 49 -14.84 12.58 -0.83
C GLU A 49 -14.81 14.07 -1.22
N ARG A 50 -13.62 14.66 -1.28
CA ARG A 50 -13.45 16.05 -1.75
C ARG A 50 -13.95 16.22 -3.18
N ASP A 51 -13.63 15.28 -4.08
CA ASP A 51 -13.99 15.37 -5.49
C ASP A 51 -15.50 15.12 -5.69
N ILE A 52 -16.15 14.32 -4.85
CA ILE A 52 -17.62 14.19 -4.78
C ILE A 52 -18.24 15.55 -4.40
N GLU A 53 -17.78 16.19 -3.31
CA GLU A 53 -18.31 17.50 -2.87
C GLU A 53 -18.17 18.57 -3.97
N CYS A 54 -17.01 18.61 -4.65
CA CYS A 54 -16.79 19.52 -5.77
C CYS A 54 -17.73 19.23 -6.94
N SER A 55 -17.91 17.96 -7.30
CA SER A 55 -18.78 17.54 -8.39
C SER A 55 -20.25 17.84 -8.11
N ASP A 56 -20.74 17.60 -6.89
CA ASP A 56 -22.09 17.93 -6.44
C ASP A 56 -22.36 19.45 -6.53
N ALA A 57 -21.36 20.26 -6.16
CA ALA A 57 -21.45 21.72 -6.28
C ALA A 57 -21.56 22.17 -7.77
N ILE A 58 -20.75 21.59 -8.66
CA ILE A 58 -20.83 21.87 -10.09
C ILE A 58 -22.16 21.40 -10.68
N HIS A 59 -22.58 20.18 -10.37
CA HIS A 59 -23.88 19.66 -10.79
C HIS A 59 -25.02 20.62 -10.41
N THR A 60 -25.03 21.14 -9.20
CA THR A 60 -26.06 22.11 -8.72
C THR A 60 -26.08 23.39 -9.56
N LEU A 61 -24.92 23.82 -10.12
CA LEU A 61 -24.80 25.04 -10.94
C LEU A 61 -25.18 24.82 -12.40
N VAL A 62 -25.29 23.57 -12.85
CA VAL A 62 -25.48 23.20 -14.27
C VAL A 62 -26.80 22.50 -14.53
N SER A 63 -27.34 21.74 -13.56
CA SER A 63 -28.43 20.80 -13.77
C SER A 63 -29.71 21.40 -14.37
N ASP A 64 -30.00 22.68 -14.07
CA ASP A 64 -31.17 23.40 -14.55
C ASP A 64 -30.95 24.17 -15.87
N ARG A 65 -29.77 24.04 -16.49
CA ARG A 65 -29.40 24.78 -17.71
C ARG A 65 -29.74 24.06 -18.99
N PHE A 66 -29.94 22.74 -18.90
CA PHE A 66 -30.29 21.92 -20.06
C PHE A 66 -31.79 21.61 -20.08
N ASN A 67 -32.33 21.54 -21.30
CA ASN A 67 -33.71 21.14 -21.55
C ASN A 67 -33.79 20.06 -22.63
N LYS A 68 -34.97 19.48 -22.81
CA LYS A 68 -35.17 18.40 -23.76
C LYS A 68 -34.82 18.79 -25.18
N ALA A 69 -35.13 20.06 -25.60
CA ALA A 69 -34.79 20.54 -26.94
C ALA A 69 -33.28 20.51 -27.20
N ASP A 70 -32.46 20.86 -26.23
CA ASP A 70 -31.01 20.78 -26.38
C ASP A 70 -30.55 19.34 -26.70
N TYR A 71 -31.16 18.33 -26.03
CA TYR A 71 -30.84 16.93 -26.25
C TYR A 71 -31.42 16.36 -27.54
N ASP A 72 -32.50 16.93 -28.06
CA ASP A 72 -33.11 16.52 -29.34
C ASP A 72 -32.39 17.13 -30.54
N GLU A 73 -31.96 18.40 -30.46
CA GLU A 73 -31.42 19.18 -31.56
C GLU A 73 -29.92 19.05 -31.77
N ILE A 74 -29.12 18.93 -30.68
CA ILE A 74 -27.66 18.84 -30.77
C ILE A 74 -27.25 17.38 -30.99
N ASN A 75 -26.74 17.05 -32.19
CA ASN A 75 -26.38 15.67 -32.55
C ASN A 75 -25.07 15.56 -33.34
N THR A 76 -24.62 16.64 -33.96
CA THR A 76 -23.49 16.62 -34.89
C THR A 76 -22.60 17.84 -34.70
N LYS A 77 -21.41 17.78 -35.27
CA LYS A 77 -20.47 18.92 -35.30
C LYS A 77 -21.08 20.19 -35.93
N ALA A 78 -22.03 20.04 -36.86
CA ALA A 78 -22.65 21.21 -37.51
C ALA A 78 -23.53 22.02 -36.54
N ASP A 79 -24.04 21.39 -35.49
CA ASP A 79 -24.90 22.04 -34.51
C ASP A 79 -24.13 22.99 -33.56
N MET A 80 -22.80 22.92 -33.58
CA MET A 80 -21.92 23.85 -32.84
C MET A 80 -22.02 25.30 -33.29
N ASP A 81 -22.45 25.56 -34.52
CA ASP A 81 -22.63 26.92 -35.04
C ASP A 81 -23.91 27.60 -34.49
N THR A 82 -24.74 26.86 -33.74
CA THR A 82 -25.96 27.42 -33.15
C THR A 82 -25.64 28.28 -31.93
N PRO A 83 -26.35 29.42 -31.74
CA PRO A 83 -26.15 30.25 -30.55
C PRO A 83 -26.40 29.50 -29.26
N ARG A 84 -27.31 28.53 -29.25
CA ARG A 84 -27.64 27.73 -28.07
C ARG A 84 -26.51 26.80 -27.68
N TYR A 85 -25.88 26.10 -28.61
CA TYR A 85 -24.71 25.28 -28.35
C TYR A 85 -23.56 26.12 -27.78
N GLN A 86 -23.28 27.28 -28.38
CA GLN A 86 -22.22 28.18 -27.95
C GLN A 86 -22.43 28.67 -26.50
N GLU A 87 -23.67 29.01 -26.14
CA GLU A 87 -24.03 29.38 -24.75
C GLU A 87 -23.74 28.24 -23.74
N LEU A 88 -24.20 27.02 -24.08
CA LEU A 88 -24.01 25.86 -23.25
C LEU A 88 -22.52 25.48 -23.10
N GLN A 89 -21.82 25.45 -24.20
CA GLN A 89 -20.38 25.15 -24.21
C GLN A 89 -19.58 26.18 -23.41
N GLN A 90 -19.82 27.46 -23.64
CA GLN A 90 -19.16 28.53 -22.88
C GLN A 90 -19.44 28.37 -21.39
N ARG A 91 -20.68 28.05 -21.00
CA ARG A 91 -21.04 27.85 -19.59
C ARG A 91 -20.33 26.68 -18.94
N LEU A 92 -20.26 25.53 -19.64
CA LEU A 92 -19.51 24.38 -19.17
C LEU A 92 -18.01 24.68 -19.06
N ASN A 93 -17.45 25.39 -20.05
CA ASN A 93 -16.05 25.78 -20.05
C ASN A 93 -15.70 26.70 -18.87
N GLU A 94 -16.52 27.71 -18.59
CA GLU A 94 -16.35 28.60 -17.44
C GLU A 94 -16.36 27.84 -16.10
N LEU A 95 -17.30 26.92 -15.92
CA LEU A 95 -17.42 26.13 -14.69
C LEU A 95 -16.28 25.12 -14.55
N ARG A 96 -15.86 24.48 -15.64
CA ARG A 96 -14.73 23.56 -15.66
C ARG A 96 -13.45 24.22 -15.12
N THR A 97 -13.19 25.46 -15.52
CA THR A 97 -11.97 26.18 -15.13
C THR A 97 -11.93 26.60 -13.67
N LEU A 98 -13.10 26.67 -12.99
CA LEU A 98 -13.18 27.18 -11.62
C LEU A 98 -12.65 26.23 -10.55
N ASN A 99 -12.69 24.92 -10.73
CA ASN A 99 -12.47 23.95 -9.65
C ASN A 99 -11.50 22.80 -9.99
N SER A 100 -10.50 23.03 -10.79
CA SER A 100 -9.56 21.98 -11.22
C SER A 100 -10.24 20.79 -11.90
N THR A 101 -11.45 21.01 -12.42
CA THR A 101 -12.18 20.01 -13.20
C THR A 101 -11.46 19.80 -14.53
N ARG A 102 -11.11 18.54 -14.81
CA ARG A 102 -10.41 18.23 -16.07
C ARG A 102 -11.38 18.21 -17.24
N TYR A 103 -12.47 17.43 -17.10
CA TYR A 103 -13.52 17.33 -18.09
C TYR A 103 -14.89 17.59 -17.47
N LEU A 104 -15.71 18.32 -18.18
CA LEU A 104 -17.09 18.62 -17.82
C LEU A 104 -17.93 18.58 -19.11
N TYR A 105 -18.72 17.55 -19.28
CA TYR A 105 -19.46 17.33 -20.51
C TYR A 105 -20.83 16.71 -20.25
N THR A 106 -21.68 16.74 -21.26
CA THR A 106 -22.97 16.05 -21.26
C THR A 106 -22.99 14.94 -22.31
N ALA A 107 -23.68 13.86 -21.98
CA ALA A 107 -23.81 12.68 -22.82
C ALA A 107 -25.27 12.25 -22.98
N LYS A 108 -25.58 11.60 -24.10
CA LYS A 108 -26.88 11.00 -24.38
C LYS A 108 -26.78 9.73 -25.21
N ARG A 109 -27.88 9.02 -25.38
CA ARG A 109 -28.00 7.97 -26.40
C ARG A 109 -28.40 8.58 -27.74
N ASN A 110 -27.74 8.15 -28.80
CA ASN A 110 -28.15 8.47 -30.16
C ASN A 110 -29.30 7.53 -30.63
N SER A 111 -29.79 7.72 -31.86
CA SER A 111 -30.83 6.90 -32.46
C SER A 111 -30.47 5.41 -32.62
N GLU A 112 -29.20 5.06 -32.57
CA GLU A 112 -28.68 3.69 -32.63
C GLU A 112 -28.52 3.07 -31.23
N GLY A 113 -28.84 3.83 -30.16
CA GLY A 113 -28.68 3.40 -28.77
C GLY A 113 -27.25 3.52 -28.21
N LYS A 114 -26.31 4.09 -28.96
CA LYS A 114 -24.94 4.32 -28.53
C LYS A 114 -24.80 5.63 -27.75
N LEU A 115 -23.89 5.66 -26.78
CA LEU A 115 -23.58 6.86 -26.01
C LEU A 115 -22.69 7.80 -26.84
N ILE A 116 -23.07 9.08 -26.86
CA ILE A 116 -22.37 10.15 -27.58
C ILE A 116 -22.23 11.38 -26.70
N TYR A 117 -21.18 12.16 -26.95
CA TYR A 117 -21.04 13.50 -26.43
C TYR A 117 -22.11 14.42 -27.01
N LEU A 118 -22.66 15.30 -26.16
CA LEU A 118 -23.59 16.36 -26.58
C LEU A 118 -22.88 17.71 -26.56
N VAL A 119 -22.44 18.16 -25.38
CA VAL A 119 -21.69 19.40 -25.21
C VAL A 119 -20.47 19.10 -24.32
N ASP A 120 -19.30 19.49 -24.83
CA ASP A 120 -18.03 19.37 -24.10
C ASP A 120 -17.57 20.77 -23.64
N GLY A 121 -17.20 20.87 -22.35
CA GLY A 121 -16.72 22.09 -21.72
C GLY A 121 -15.22 22.37 -21.91
N LEU A 122 -14.51 21.61 -22.73
CA LEU A 122 -13.14 21.91 -23.10
C LEU A 122 -13.04 23.15 -23.99
N ASP A 123 -11.84 23.71 -24.09
CA ASP A 123 -11.56 24.74 -25.07
C ASP A 123 -11.70 24.16 -26.49
N LEU A 124 -12.29 24.92 -27.42
CA LEU A 124 -12.62 24.42 -28.77
C LEU A 124 -11.38 24.01 -29.59
N ASP A 125 -10.21 24.48 -29.22
CA ASP A 125 -8.92 24.19 -29.86
C ASP A 125 -8.11 23.13 -29.06
N ALA A 126 -8.67 22.53 -28.01
CA ALA A 126 -8.04 21.47 -27.28
C ALA A 126 -7.95 20.19 -28.12
N ASP A 127 -6.83 19.48 -28.03
CA ASP A 127 -6.57 18.27 -28.82
C ASP A 127 -7.55 17.12 -28.46
N ASP A 128 -8.06 17.12 -27.22
CA ASP A 128 -9.00 16.15 -26.68
C ASP A 128 -10.46 16.61 -26.64
N PHE A 129 -10.79 17.72 -27.35
CA PHE A 129 -12.15 18.22 -27.45
C PHE A 129 -13.07 17.24 -28.21
N ALA A 130 -14.16 16.85 -27.57
CA ALA A 130 -15.15 15.95 -28.15
C ALA A 130 -16.30 16.71 -28.85
N TYR A 131 -16.39 16.56 -30.14
CA TYR A 131 -17.50 17.15 -30.94
C TYR A 131 -18.84 16.43 -30.61
N PRO A 132 -19.99 17.15 -30.73
CA PRO A 132 -21.31 16.51 -30.64
C PRO A 132 -21.43 15.34 -31.62
N GLY A 133 -21.89 14.19 -31.10
CA GLY A 133 -21.98 12.95 -31.88
C GLY A 133 -20.74 12.05 -31.82
N THR A 134 -19.63 12.49 -31.21
CA THR A 134 -18.49 11.62 -30.93
C THR A 134 -18.91 10.52 -29.93
N TYR A 135 -18.45 9.30 -30.15
CA TYR A 135 -18.75 8.19 -29.22
C TYR A 135 -17.98 8.35 -27.89
N ILE A 136 -18.66 8.01 -26.81
CA ILE A 136 -18.08 7.97 -25.48
C ILE A 136 -17.08 6.79 -25.38
N GLU A 137 -15.98 6.97 -24.67
CA GLU A 137 -14.96 5.98 -24.39
C GLU A 137 -15.54 4.81 -23.53
N ASP A 138 -15.06 3.61 -23.79
CA ASP A 138 -15.58 2.38 -23.17
C ASP A 138 -15.49 2.41 -21.63
N GLU A 139 -14.47 3.04 -21.06
CA GLU A 139 -14.26 3.14 -19.61
C GLU A 139 -15.30 4.04 -18.93
N MET A 140 -15.93 4.96 -19.66
CA MET A 140 -16.94 5.88 -19.12
C MET A 140 -18.36 5.35 -19.25
N ILE A 141 -18.60 4.40 -20.16
CA ILE A 141 -19.93 3.83 -20.43
C ILE A 141 -20.62 3.34 -19.15
N PRO A 142 -19.98 2.57 -18.23
CA PRO A 142 -20.66 2.05 -17.04
C PRO A 142 -21.21 3.15 -16.12
N TYR A 143 -20.50 4.28 -16.00
CA TYR A 143 -20.94 5.41 -15.17
C TYR A 143 -22.12 6.14 -15.78
N ILE A 144 -22.06 6.40 -17.10
CA ILE A 144 -23.13 7.10 -17.82
C ILE A 144 -24.40 6.25 -17.85
N GLU A 145 -24.29 4.93 -18.00
CA GLU A 145 -25.45 4.03 -17.95
C GLU A 145 -26.22 4.13 -16.63
N VAL A 146 -25.51 4.13 -15.50
CA VAL A 146 -26.13 4.29 -14.17
C VAL A 146 -26.81 5.66 -14.04
N ALA A 147 -26.19 6.73 -14.54
CA ALA A 147 -26.81 8.05 -14.55
C ALA A 147 -28.08 8.08 -15.41
N LEU A 148 -28.09 7.40 -16.56
CA LEU A 148 -29.28 7.29 -17.40
C LEU A 148 -30.40 6.42 -16.80
N GLU A 149 -30.10 5.60 -15.80
CA GLU A 149 -31.09 4.88 -14.97
C GLU A 149 -31.68 5.78 -13.87
N GLY A 150 -31.07 6.95 -13.63
CA GLY A 150 -31.60 7.99 -12.73
C GLY A 150 -30.89 8.10 -11.40
N GLU A 151 -29.74 7.46 -11.24
CA GLU A 151 -28.93 7.48 -10.04
C GLU A 151 -27.64 8.29 -10.24
N ASN A 152 -27.22 9.03 -9.22
CA ASN A 152 -25.89 9.64 -9.22
C ASN A 152 -24.86 8.54 -9.01
N VAL A 153 -23.76 8.59 -9.75
CA VAL A 153 -22.68 7.61 -9.65
C VAL A 153 -21.33 8.29 -9.52
N TYR A 154 -20.48 7.71 -8.67
CA TYR A 154 -19.15 8.20 -8.37
C TYR A 154 -18.15 7.05 -8.45
N SER A 155 -16.98 7.30 -9.03
CA SER A 155 -15.88 6.32 -8.95
C SER A 155 -15.39 6.20 -7.51
N GLN A 156 -15.19 4.96 -7.03
CA GLN A 156 -14.68 4.67 -5.70
C GLN A 156 -13.14 4.62 -5.65
N ASP A 157 -12.54 4.50 -6.82
CA ASP A 157 -11.10 4.44 -7.05
C ASP A 157 -10.70 5.42 -8.16
N ILE A 158 -9.39 5.61 -8.32
CA ILE A 158 -8.84 6.32 -9.45
C ILE A 158 -9.15 5.51 -10.72
N VAL A 159 -9.82 6.12 -11.67
CA VAL A 159 -10.08 5.54 -12.99
C VAL A 159 -8.89 5.82 -13.88
N ASP A 160 -8.32 4.75 -14.45
CA ASP A 160 -7.24 4.85 -15.42
C ASP A 160 -7.82 4.92 -16.83
N THR A 161 -7.65 6.05 -17.48
CA THR A 161 -8.20 6.32 -18.80
C THR A 161 -7.08 6.61 -19.80
N THR A 162 -7.42 6.63 -21.08
CA THR A 162 -6.52 7.07 -22.16
C THR A 162 -5.94 8.47 -21.90
N TRP A 163 -6.67 9.30 -21.15
CA TRP A 163 -6.35 10.70 -20.87
C TRP A 163 -5.69 10.95 -19.52
N GLY A 164 -5.40 9.87 -18.73
CA GLY A 164 -4.74 9.92 -17.44
C GLY A 164 -5.60 9.38 -16.29
N HIS A 165 -5.18 9.70 -15.07
CA HIS A 165 -5.80 9.23 -13.84
C HIS A 165 -6.86 10.23 -13.40
N ILE A 166 -8.13 9.80 -13.33
CA ILE A 166 -9.26 10.67 -13.01
C ILE A 166 -10.16 10.08 -11.92
N PHE A 167 -10.88 10.96 -11.24
CA PHE A 167 -12.12 10.67 -10.55
C PHE A 167 -13.28 11.02 -11.47
N THR A 168 -14.34 10.20 -11.48
CA THR A 168 -15.51 10.42 -12.31
C THR A 168 -16.77 10.48 -11.47
N ALA A 169 -17.62 11.48 -11.74
CA ALA A 169 -18.98 11.60 -11.24
C ALA A 169 -19.94 11.81 -12.44
N CYS A 170 -21.00 11.01 -12.50
CA CYS A 170 -22.05 11.20 -13.51
C CYS A 170 -23.40 11.36 -12.84
N TYR A 171 -24.19 12.29 -13.35
CA TYR A 171 -25.48 12.69 -12.81
C TYR A 171 -26.57 12.61 -13.90
N PRO A 172 -27.79 12.17 -13.58
CA PRO A 172 -28.90 12.24 -14.51
C PRO A 172 -29.26 13.69 -14.80
N VAL A 173 -29.37 14.04 -16.08
CA VAL A 173 -29.97 15.31 -16.48
C VAL A 173 -31.46 15.06 -16.76
N ARG A 174 -32.31 15.83 -16.07
CA ARG A 174 -33.76 15.70 -16.18
C ARG A 174 -34.39 16.93 -16.84
N ASP A 175 -35.32 16.68 -17.69
CA ASP A 175 -36.17 17.75 -18.25
C ASP A 175 -36.98 18.43 -17.13
N ALA A 176 -36.93 19.76 -17.08
CA ALA A 176 -37.57 20.53 -16.00
C ALA A 176 -39.10 20.46 -16.00
N GLU A 177 -39.72 20.17 -17.14
CA GLU A 177 -41.21 20.13 -17.26
C GLU A 177 -41.75 18.72 -17.05
N THR A 178 -41.10 17.71 -17.62
CA THR A 178 -41.59 16.33 -17.63
C THR A 178 -40.94 15.46 -16.57
N ASN A 179 -39.80 15.88 -15.98
CA ASN A 179 -38.95 15.13 -15.08
C ASN A 179 -38.39 13.82 -15.72
N GLU A 180 -38.48 13.68 -17.03
CA GLU A 180 -37.86 12.58 -17.76
C GLU A 180 -36.33 12.73 -17.80
N ILE A 181 -35.62 11.62 -17.77
CA ILE A 181 -34.14 11.62 -17.93
C ILE A 181 -33.84 11.82 -19.42
N ILE A 182 -33.17 12.91 -19.75
CA ILE A 182 -32.80 13.29 -21.12
C ILE A 182 -31.35 13.01 -21.46
N GLY A 183 -30.50 12.81 -20.46
CA GLY A 183 -29.10 12.49 -20.64
C GLY A 183 -28.35 12.43 -19.32
N ALA A 184 -27.04 12.50 -19.39
CA ALA A 184 -26.14 12.52 -18.25
C ALA A 184 -25.20 13.75 -18.30
N LEU A 185 -24.87 14.29 -17.13
CA LEU A 185 -23.80 15.25 -16.92
C LEU A 185 -22.63 14.52 -16.28
N CYS A 186 -21.46 14.57 -16.90
CA CYS A 186 -20.24 13.93 -16.43
C CYS A 186 -19.21 14.98 -16.01
N ILE A 187 -18.61 14.76 -14.86
CA ILE A 187 -17.63 15.63 -14.23
C ILE A 187 -16.43 14.78 -13.87
N GLU A 188 -15.27 15.12 -14.41
CA GLU A 188 -14.05 14.37 -14.19
C GLU A 188 -12.98 15.27 -13.56
N MET A 189 -12.46 14.85 -12.41
CA MET A 189 -11.41 15.56 -11.70
C MET A 189 -10.05 14.91 -11.95
N ASP A 190 -9.02 15.75 -12.05
CA ASP A 190 -7.65 15.27 -12.19
C ASP A 190 -7.14 14.67 -10.88
N MET A 191 -6.77 13.39 -10.92
CA MET A 191 -6.18 12.65 -9.80
C MET A 191 -4.71 12.29 -9.99
N GLU A 192 -4.05 12.82 -11.02
CA GLU A 192 -2.65 12.53 -11.30
C GLU A 192 -1.72 12.79 -10.11
N SER A 193 -1.92 13.93 -9.43
CA SER A 193 -1.13 14.28 -8.23
C SER A 193 -1.35 13.29 -7.08
N SER A 194 -2.58 12.83 -6.88
CA SER A 194 -2.94 11.82 -5.86
C SER A 194 -2.34 10.46 -6.20
N TYR A 195 -2.42 10.06 -7.46
CA TYR A 195 -1.82 8.82 -7.97
C TYR A 195 -0.30 8.80 -7.78
N LEU A 196 0.41 9.83 -8.24
CA LEU A 196 1.86 9.95 -8.11
C LEU A 196 2.31 9.99 -6.64
N PHE A 197 1.52 10.62 -5.78
CA PHE A 197 1.78 10.64 -4.35
C PHE A 197 1.68 9.24 -3.72
N LEU A 198 0.65 8.47 -4.07
CA LEU A 198 0.48 7.09 -3.60
C LEU A 198 1.60 6.18 -4.11
N GLU A 199 2.00 6.33 -5.37
CA GLU A 199 3.13 5.60 -5.96
C GLU A 199 4.45 5.91 -5.24
N LYS A 200 4.72 7.21 -4.99
CA LYS A 200 5.91 7.64 -4.26
C LYS A 200 5.99 7.05 -2.86
N ILE A 201 4.88 7.02 -2.13
CA ILE A 201 4.82 6.39 -0.80
C ILE A 201 5.09 4.90 -0.88
N ASN A 202 4.48 4.21 -1.83
CA ASN A 202 4.72 2.79 -2.06
C ASN A 202 6.21 2.49 -2.28
N ASN A 203 6.87 3.28 -3.11
CA ASN A 203 8.31 3.19 -3.36
C ASN A 203 9.17 3.46 -2.10
N ILE A 204 8.80 4.43 -1.27
CA ILE A 204 9.52 4.73 -0.03
C ILE A 204 9.38 3.56 0.95
N VAL A 205 8.17 3.05 1.16
CA VAL A 205 7.90 1.91 2.05
C VAL A 205 8.68 0.68 1.60
N PHE A 206 8.70 0.38 0.30
CA PHE A 206 9.48 -0.72 -0.25
C PHE A 206 10.98 -0.57 0.05
N LYS A 207 11.56 0.61 -0.17
CA LYS A 207 12.97 0.89 0.12
C LYS A 207 13.30 0.72 1.61
N VAL A 208 12.42 1.23 2.49
CA VAL A 208 12.59 1.08 3.95
C VAL A 208 12.53 -0.39 4.36
N ALA A 209 11.60 -1.16 3.81
CA ALA A 209 11.49 -2.59 4.07
C ALA A 209 12.76 -3.36 3.66
N VAL A 210 13.34 -3.05 2.49
CA VAL A 210 14.60 -3.66 2.02
C VAL A 210 15.76 -3.33 2.96
N VAL A 211 15.89 -2.06 3.39
CA VAL A 211 16.95 -1.65 4.34
C VAL A 211 16.76 -2.35 5.70
N ALA A 212 15.54 -2.42 6.20
CA ALA A 212 15.24 -3.11 7.45
C ALA A 212 15.59 -4.61 7.38
N ALA A 213 15.25 -5.29 6.29
CA ALA A 213 15.61 -6.68 6.05
C ALA A 213 17.13 -6.89 6.06
N PHE A 214 17.87 -5.99 5.40
CA PHE A 214 19.34 -6.03 5.38
C PHE A 214 19.95 -5.88 6.77
N VAL A 215 19.45 -4.92 7.58
CA VAL A 215 19.91 -4.71 8.96
C VAL A 215 19.62 -5.94 9.82
N ILE A 216 18.48 -6.57 9.68
CA ILE A 216 18.12 -7.80 10.41
C ILE A 216 19.11 -8.92 10.08
N VAL A 217 19.46 -9.11 8.80
CA VAL A 217 20.44 -10.12 8.38
C VAL A 217 21.82 -9.84 9.00
N LEU A 218 22.27 -8.58 9.03
CA LEU A 218 23.54 -8.20 9.69
C LEU A 218 23.52 -8.50 11.19
N ILE A 219 22.43 -8.22 11.89
CA ILE A 219 22.26 -8.53 13.31
C ILE A 219 22.35 -10.05 13.55
N ILE A 220 21.68 -10.85 12.72
CA ILE A 220 21.72 -12.31 12.81
C ILE A 220 23.17 -12.83 12.64
N ILE A 221 23.89 -12.34 11.61
CA ILE A 221 25.29 -12.71 11.37
C ILE A 221 26.18 -12.31 12.55
N PHE A 222 26.01 -11.09 13.07
CA PHE A 222 26.77 -10.60 14.22
C PHE A 222 26.52 -11.46 15.46
N MET A 223 25.28 -11.74 15.78
CA MET A 223 24.87 -12.58 16.90
C MET A 223 25.42 -14.00 16.78
N TYR A 224 25.34 -14.60 15.57
CA TYR A 224 25.94 -15.92 15.33
C TYR A 224 27.44 -15.94 15.59
N ARG A 225 28.19 -14.95 15.08
CA ARG A 225 29.65 -14.85 15.30
C ARG A 225 30.00 -14.61 16.76
N TRP A 226 29.26 -13.75 17.45
CA TRP A 226 29.45 -13.47 18.87
C TRP A 226 29.24 -14.70 19.74
N MET A 227 28.15 -15.43 19.51
CA MET A 227 27.82 -16.63 20.24
C MET A 227 28.85 -17.76 20.00
N ARG A 228 29.30 -17.91 18.75
CA ARG A 228 30.38 -18.86 18.44
C ARG A 228 31.65 -18.56 19.23
N LYS A 229 32.02 -17.27 19.32
CA LYS A 229 33.19 -16.84 20.11
C LYS A 229 33.03 -17.08 21.62
N GLN A 230 31.84 -16.93 22.16
CA GLN A 230 31.56 -17.27 23.56
C GLN A 230 31.66 -18.77 23.81
N ASN A 231 31.07 -19.59 22.98
CA ASN A 231 31.17 -21.05 23.10
C ASN A 231 32.61 -21.55 23.04
N GLU A 232 33.49 -20.95 22.23
CA GLU A 232 34.92 -21.26 22.19
C GLU A 232 35.62 -20.92 23.52
N LYS A 233 35.32 -19.76 24.10
CA LYS A 233 35.86 -19.37 25.42
C LYS A 233 35.42 -20.32 26.56
N ASP A 234 34.12 -20.64 26.59
CA ASP A 234 33.56 -21.53 27.60
C ASP A 234 34.18 -22.92 27.49
N LEU A 235 34.44 -23.43 26.29
CA LEU A 235 35.12 -24.71 26.07
C LEU A 235 36.57 -24.71 26.59
N ILE A 236 37.32 -23.62 26.34
CA ILE A 236 38.69 -23.48 26.84
C ILE A 236 38.70 -23.42 28.35
N GLN A 237 37.80 -22.66 28.96
CA GLN A 237 37.67 -22.54 30.42
C GLN A 237 37.33 -23.87 31.07
N GLN A 238 36.43 -24.64 30.45
CA GLN A 238 36.05 -25.96 30.94
C GLN A 238 37.20 -26.96 30.91
N LYS A 239 37.98 -27.00 29.79
CA LYS A 239 39.21 -27.82 29.71
C LYS A 239 40.18 -27.49 30.81
N LYS A 240 40.40 -26.20 31.09
CA LYS A 240 41.33 -25.75 32.15
C LYS A 240 40.82 -26.16 33.54
N LEU A 241 39.50 -26.13 33.79
CA LEU A 241 38.91 -26.61 35.02
C LEU A 241 39.08 -28.14 35.20
N GLU A 242 38.86 -28.91 34.12
CA GLU A 242 39.08 -30.37 34.12
C GLU A 242 40.56 -30.72 34.39
N GLU A 243 41.49 -30.03 33.78
CA GLU A 243 42.93 -30.22 34.00
C GLU A 243 43.32 -29.88 35.44
N THR A 244 42.81 -28.79 36.01
CA THR A 244 43.09 -28.42 37.42
C THR A 244 42.46 -29.39 38.42
N ALA A 245 41.25 -29.87 38.15
CA ALA A 245 40.59 -30.90 39.00
C ALA A 245 41.40 -32.21 38.94
N ALA A 246 41.80 -32.69 37.78
CA ALA A 246 42.61 -33.90 37.64
C ALA A 246 43.97 -33.78 38.34
N ALA A 247 44.61 -32.63 38.31
CA ALA A 247 45.86 -32.39 39.05
C ALA A 247 45.66 -32.38 40.56
N ALA A 248 44.56 -31.79 41.03
CA ALA A 248 44.16 -31.81 42.44
C ALA A 248 43.89 -33.25 42.97
N ASP A 249 43.18 -34.05 42.20
CA ASP A 249 42.87 -35.46 42.53
C ASP A 249 44.15 -36.31 42.57
N ALA A 250 45.04 -36.11 41.59
CA ALA A 250 46.36 -36.79 41.61
C ALA A 250 47.20 -36.42 42.85
N ALA A 251 47.24 -35.14 43.22
CA ALA A 251 47.91 -34.67 44.42
C ALA A 251 47.30 -35.26 45.72
N ASN A 252 45.98 -35.31 45.79
CA ASN A 252 45.28 -35.92 46.93
C ASN A 252 45.57 -37.44 47.03
N ALA A 253 45.56 -38.16 45.93
CA ALA A 253 45.90 -39.55 45.84
C ALA A 253 47.33 -39.84 46.29
N ALA A 254 48.29 -38.99 45.86
CA ALA A 254 49.69 -39.06 46.29
C ALA A 254 49.84 -38.81 47.78
N LYS A 255 49.15 -37.80 48.33
CA LYS A 255 49.10 -37.47 49.74
C LYS A 255 48.58 -38.67 50.58
N THR A 256 47.48 -39.27 50.10
CA THR A 256 46.90 -40.45 50.82
C THR A 256 47.84 -41.64 50.82
N ARG A 257 48.47 -41.94 49.69
CA ARG A 257 49.52 -43.02 49.60
C ARG A 257 50.69 -42.75 50.54
N PHE A 258 51.15 -41.49 50.57
CA PHE A 258 52.28 -41.13 51.50
C PHE A 258 51.85 -41.36 52.96
N LEU A 259 50.67 -40.93 53.38
CA LEU A 259 50.20 -41.12 54.74
C LEU A 259 49.99 -42.61 55.12
N LEU A 260 49.50 -43.44 54.18
CA LEU A 260 49.38 -44.87 54.37
C LEU A 260 50.73 -45.55 54.52
N ASN A 261 51.73 -45.22 53.68
CA ASN A 261 53.06 -45.76 53.77
C ASN A 261 53.77 -45.31 55.06
N MET A 262 53.65 -44.04 55.44
CA MET A 262 54.20 -43.59 56.75
C MET A 262 53.54 -44.26 57.94
N SER A 263 52.21 -44.48 57.90
CA SER A 263 51.52 -45.20 58.93
C SER A 263 52.00 -46.65 59.06
N HIS A 264 52.29 -47.29 57.92
CA HIS A 264 52.84 -48.66 57.94
C HIS A 264 54.29 -48.69 58.42
N ASP A 265 55.13 -47.76 58.03
CA ASP A 265 56.55 -47.66 58.44
C ASP A 265 56.71 -47.33 59.94
N ILE A 266 55.75 -46.61 60.54
CA ILE A 266 55.73 -46.31 61.97
C ILE A 266 55.19 -47.52 62.75
N ARG A 267 54.22 -48.27 62.24
CA ARG A 267 53.63 -49.41 62.91
C ARG A 267 54.58 -50.58 62.99
N THR A 268 55.45 -50.77 61.97
CA THR A 268 56.38 -51.90 61.93
C THR A 268 57.40 -51.88 63.11
N PRO A 269 58.12 -50.80 63.45
CA PRO A 269 59.01 -50.78 64.65
C PRO A 269 58.29 -50.71 65.95
N MET A 270 57.04 -50.14 66.00
CA MET A 270 56.27 -50.12 67.30
C MET A 270 55.73 -51.46 67.71
N ASN A 271 55.51 -52.42 66.82
CA ASN A 271 55.09 -53.79 67.14
C ASN A 271 56.30 -54.72 67.47
N ALA A 272 57.52 -54.23 67.39
CA ALA A 272 58.76 -55.01 67.65
C ALA A 272 59.40 -54.68 69.02
N ILE A 273 58.78 -53.84 69.87
CA ILE A 273 59.04 -53.54 71.20
C ILE A 273 57.96 -54.23 72.07
#